data_5119517fd0ed8a23f5f5b8041bd36a7a
#
_entry.id   5119517fd0ed8a23f5f5b8041bd36a7a
#
_cell.length_a   1.000
_cell.length_b   1.000
_cell.length_c   1.000
_cell.angle_alpha   90.00
_cell.angle_beta   90.00
_cell.angle_gamma   90.00
#
_symmetry.space_group_name_H-M   'P 1'
#
loop_
_entity.id
_entity.type
_entity.pdbx_description
1 polymer ?
#
loop_
_entity_poly.entity_id
_entity_poly.type
_entity_poly.pdbx_seq_one_letter_code
_entity_poly.pdbx_strand_id
1 'polypeptide(L)'
;MSYTLDISCEIGRKNRPAVIICPGGGYEFVSERESEPVALRFAAMGIHAFVLNYSVIQKPFPTALLELAQATAFVRANAESWDIDPQKISVCGFSAGGHLAASLGVHWDKKFIRDTLEFKDEHKPNSMILSYPVITSGKYKHEGSIQNIVGLQPKPTPLDLVSLENHVSSNTPRTFIWHCCDDNVVPVENTILFIQALSKNKISFECSIYPHGGHGISLCDDTTSSKPSQYNEKCSQWFINAVKWLKSPDK
;
A
#
# COMPACT_ATOMS: atom_id res chain seq x y z
N MET A 1 1.13 -9.45 -12.27
CA MET A 1 0.71 -8.95 -13.61
C MET A 1 1.15 -7.49 -13.71
N SER A 2 1.79 -7.08 -14.78
CA SER A 2 2.26 -5.70 -14.95
C SER A 2 1.40 -5.00 -16.00
N TYR A 3 0.97 -3.78 -15.70
CA TYR A 3 0.24 -2.91 -16.64
C TYR A 3 1.12 -1.70 -16.91
N THR A 4 1.75 -1.70 -18.09
CA THR A 4 2.54 -0.58 -18.56
C THR A 4 1.84 0.00 -19.78
N LEU A 5 1.60 1.32 -19.76
CA LEU A 5 1.23 2.03 -20.98
C LEU A 5 2.50 2.27 -21.79
N ASP A 6 2.68 1.48 -22.82
CA ASP A 6 3.63 1.80 -23.89
C ASP A 6 3.02 2.91 -24.75
N ILE A 7 3.14 4.14 -24.27
CA ILE A 7 2.85 5.30 -25.09
C ILE A 7 4.17 5.71 -25.71
N SER A 8 4.46 5.20 -26.88
CA SER A 8 5.49 5.70 -27.80
C SER A 8 5.13 7.12 -28.29
N CYS A 9 4.90 8.03 -27.36
CA CYS A 9 4.65 9.42 -27.66
C CYS A 9 6.01 10.13 -27.54
N GLU A 10 6.57 10.56 -28.66
CA GLU A 10 7.85 11.26 -28.80
C GLU A 10 7.99 12.55 -27.99
N ILE A 11 6.98 12.94 -27.24
CA ILE A 11 6.97 14.11 -26.40
C ILE A 11 7.42 13.72 -24.98
N GLY A 12 8.72 13.51 -24.78
CA GLY A 12 9.44 13.89 -23.56
C GLY A 12 8.99 13.32 -22.21
N ARG A 13 8.23 12.24 -22.14
CA ARG A 13 7.81 11.63 -20.87
C ARG A 13 8.71 10.46 -20.47
N LYS A 14 10.00 10.74 -20.33
CA LYS A 14 10.93 9.85 -19.65
C LYS A 14 10.78 10.02 -18.14
N ASN A 15 11.14 8.99 -17.37
CA ASN A 15 11.17 9.01 -15.89
C ASN A 15 9.78 9.19 -15.26
N ARG A 16 8.85 8.30 -15.58
CA ARG A 16 7.51 8.28 -15.00
C ARG A 16 7.53 7.66 -13.60
N PRO A 17 6.62 8.06 -12.71
CA PRO A 17 6.43 7.35 -11.46
C PRO A 17 5.88 5.94 -11.70
N ALA A 18 6.15 5.05 -10.75
CA ALA A 18 5.60 3.71 -10.70
C ALA A 18 4.88 3.44 -9.38
N VAL A 19 3.87 2.59 -9.42
CA VAL A 19 3.13 2.13 -8.24
C VAL A 19 3.04 0.60 -8.24
N ILE A 20 3.37 -0.01 -7.10
CA ILE A 20 3.15 -1.44 -6.86
C ILE A 20 1.92 -1.56 -5.97
N ILE A 21 0.88 -2.20 -6.48
CA ILE A 21 -0.44 -2.32 -5.86
C ILE A 21 -0.50 -3.63 -5.08
N CYS A 22 -0.85 -3.53 -3.81
CA CYS A 22 -1.12 -4.63 -2.89
C CYS A 22 -2.62 -4.64 -2.58
N PRO A 23 -3.41 -5.47 -3.27
CA PRO A 23 -4.85 -5.55 -3.02
C PRO A 23 -5.15 -6.07 -1.62
N GLY A 24 -6.36 -5.80 -1.11
CA GLY A 24 -6.83 -6.34 0.16
C GLY A 24 -7.24 -7.81 0.08
N GLY A 25 -7.96 -8.27 1.09
CA GLY A 25 -8.46 -9.64 1.19
C GLY A 25 -8.10 -10.35 2.49
N GLY A 26 -7.78 -9.60 3.56
CA GLY A 26 -7.59 -10.14 4.91
C GLY A 26 -6.37 -11.06 5.06
N TYR A 27 -5.41 -11.07 4.14
CA TYR A 27 -4.38 -12.10 3.99
C TYR A 27 -4.96 -13.51 3.78
N GLU A 28 -6.21 -13.61 3.36
CA GLU A 28 -6.90 -14.85 3.04
C GLU A 28 -6.99 -15.07 1.53
N PHE A 29 -7.22 -14.00 0.79
CA PHE A 29 -7.24 -13.96 -0.68
C PHE A 29 -6.69 -12.62 -1.18
N VAL A 30 -6.60 -12.44 -2.49
CA VAL A 30 -6.24 -11.19 -3.15
C VAL A 30 -7.46 -10.64 -3.88
N SER A 31 -7.88 -9.41 -3.52
CA SER A 31 -9.10 -8.78 -4.05
C SER A 31 -8.94 -8.35 -5.50
N GLU A 32 -9.69 -8.95 -6.43
CA GLU A 32 -9.67 -8.59 -7.85
C GLU A 32 -10.10 -7.12 -8.09
N ARG A 33 -11.05 -6.62 -7.31
CA ARG A 33 -11.57 -5.25 -7.41
C ARG A 33 -10.53 -4.17 -7.05
N GLU A 34 -9.53 -4.53 -6.27
CA GLU A 34 -8.42 -3.66 -5.85
C GLU A 34 -7.14 -3.95 -6.63
N SER A 35 -7.20 -4.78 -7.66
CA SER A 35 -6.10 -5.24 -8.51
C SER A 35 -6.08 -4.50 -9.85
N GLU A 36 -6.49 -5.17 -10.91
CA GLU A 36 -6.42 -4.69 -12.29
C GLU A 36 -7.16 -3.35 -12.52
N PRO A 37 -8.40 -3.13 -12.02
CA PRO A 37 -9.10 -1.87 -12.25
C PRO A 37 -8.32 -0.67 -11.70
N VAL A 38 -7.68 -0.84 -10.54
CA VAL A 38 -6.83 0.21 -9.93
C VAL A 38 -5.57 0.43 -10.76
N ALA A 39 -4.93 -0.64 -11.24
CA ALA A 39 -3.75 -0.55 -12.08
C ALA A 39 -4.03 0.19 -13.39
N LEU A 40 -5.13 -0.14 -14.07
CA LEU A 40 -5.56 0.54 -15.30
C LEU A 40 -5.83 2.03 -15.06
N ARG A 41 -6.41 2.37 -13.91
CA ARG A 41 -6.66 3.77 -13.55
C ARG A 41 -5.36 4.56 -13.34
N PHE A 42 -4.36 3.99 -12.66
CA PHE A 42 -3.03 4.60 -12.53
C PHE A 42 -2.34 4.71 -13.90
N ALA A 43 -2.42 3.66 -14.71
CA ALA A 43 -1.85 3.65 -16.06
C ALA A 43 -2.45 4.77 -16.93
N ALA A 44 -3.77 4.99 -16.89
CA ALA A 44 -4.44 6.08 -17.58
C ALA A 44 -3.96 7.47 -17.14
N MET A 45 -3.39 7.58 -15.94
CA MET A 45 -2.78 8.82 -15.44
C MET A 45 -1.29 8.95 -15.76
N GLY A 46 -0.73 8.03 -16.57
CA GLY A 46 0.68 8.02 -16.97
C GLY A 46 1.63 7.55 -15.87
N ILE A 47 1.16 6.72 -14.96
CA ILE A 47 1.92 6.08 -13.88
C ILE A 47 2.04 4.60 -14.21
N HIS A 48 3.26 4.05 -14.24
CA HIS A 48 3.44 2.60 -14.38
C HIS A 48 2.84 1.88 -13.18
N ALA A 49 2.04 0.83 -13.43
CA ALA A 49 1.33 0.13 -12.39
C ALA A 49 1.62 -1.38 -12.43
N PHE A 50 1.93 -1.93 -11.26
CA PHE A 50 2.23 -3.35 -11.07
C PHE A 50 1.29 -3.89 -10.00
N VAL A 51 0.62 -4.99 -10.25
CA VAL A 51 -0.19 -5.69 -9.24
C VAL A 51 0.63 -6.81 -8.65
N LEU A 52 0.83 -6.79 -7.34
CA LEU A 52 1.48 -7.86 -6.62
C LEU A 52 0.43 -8.89 -6.17
N ASN A 53 0.52 -10.09 -6.71
CA ASN A 53 -0.23 -11.24 -6.23
C ASN A 53 0.62 -11.93 -5.14
N TYR A 54 0.54 -11.40 -3.94
CA TYR A 54 1.36 -11.83 -2.81
C TYR A 54 0.80 -13.09 -2.12
N SER A 55 1.64 -13.79 -1.41
CA SER A 55 1.27 -14.98 -0.63
C SER A 55 0.29 -14.64 0.48
N VAL A 56 -0.78 -15.40 0.54
CA VAL A 56 -1.84 -15.33 1.54
C VAL A 56 -1.88 -16.62 2.34
N ILE A 57 -2.88 -16.92 3.10
CA ILE A 57 -3.09 -18.05 4.02
C ILE A 57 -1.93 -19.07 4.06
N GLN A 58 -1.55 -19.51 5.25
CA GLN A 58 -0.45 -20.47 5.53
C GLN A 58 0.97 -19.93 5.22
N LYS A 59 1.08 -18.66 4.86
CA LYS A 59 2.36 -17.97 4.65
C LYS A 59 2.47 -16.79 5.63
N PRO A 60 2.89 -17.04 6.89
CA PRO A 60 2.95 -15.98 7.90
C PRO A 60 4.02 -14.94 7.56
N PHE A 61 3.96 -13.82 8.29
CA PHE A 61 5.02 -12.81 8.27
C PHE A 61 6.40 -13.44 8.48
N PRO A 62 7.44 -13.07 7.72
CA PRO A 62 7.44 -11.92 6.81
C PRO A 62 7.26 -12.28 5.32
N THR A 63 6.65 -13.43 4.95
CA THR A 63 6.65 -13.92 3.56
C THR A 63 6.16 -12.87 2.56
N ALA A 64 4.94 -12.38 2.69
CA ALA A 64 4.38 -11.37 1.77
C ALA A 64 5.22 -10.06 1.78
N LEU A 65 5.76 -9.68 2.93
CA LEU A 65 6.63 -8.51 3.05
C LEU A 65 7.92 -8.66 2.23
N LEU A 66 8.54 -9.84 2.26
CA LEU A 66 9.73 -10.12 1.45
C LEU A 66 9.40 -10.15 -0.05
N GLU A 67 8.23 -10.67 -0.43
CA GLU A 67 7.75 -10.62 -1.82
C GLU A 67 7.55 -9.19 -2.31
N LEU A 68 6.95 -8.30 -1.49
CA LEU A 68 6.80 -6.88 -1.84
C LEU A 68 8.15 -6.17 -1.92
N ALA A 69 9.08 -6.48 -1.01
CA ALA A 69 10.43 -5.93 -1.04
C ALA A 69 11.17 -6.35 -2.33
N GLN A 70 11.10 -7.64 -2.71
CA GLN A 70 11.67 -8.15 -3.96
C GLN A 70 11.04 -7.49 -5.18
N ALA A 71 9.71 -7.35 -5.21
CA ALA A 71 9.00 -6.67 -6.30
C ALA A 71 9.44 -5.21 -6.43
N THR A 72 9.62 -4.50 -5.32
CA THR A 72 10.08 -3.10 -5.32
C THR A 72 11.50 -2.99 -5.87
N ALA A 73 12.41 -3.86 -5.43
CA ALA A 73 13.78 -3.91 -5.93
C ALA A 73 13.82 -4.29 -7.41
N PHE A 74 12.99 -5.24 -7.85
CA PHE A 74 12.88 -5.64 -9.25
C PHE A 74 12.41 -4.49 -10.17
N VAL A 75 11.38 -3.75 -9.75
CA VAL A 75 10.91 -2.57 -10.50
C VAL A 75 12.02 -1.53 -10.58
N ARG A 76 12.74 -1.28 -9.48
CA ARG A 76 13.85 -0.31 -9.45
C ARG A 76 15.02 -0.74 -10.34
N ALA A 77 15.37 -2.02 -10.36
CA ALA A 77 16.45 -2.54 -11.21
C ALA A 77 16.15 -2.42 -12.71
N ASN A 78 14.86 -2.44 -13.09
CA ASN A 78 14.41 -2.29 -14.47
C ASN A 78 13.95 -0.86 -14.82
N ALA A 79 14.13 0.09 -13.91
CA ALA A 79 13.54 1.42 -14.04
C ALA A 79 13.98 2.14 -15.33
N GLU A 80 15.26 2.08 -15.69
CA GLU A 80 15.79 2.69 -16.89
C GLU A 80 15.17 2.09 -18.17
N SER A 81 15.07 0.76 -18.26
CA SER A 81 14.52 0.08 -19.44
C SER A 81 13.01 0.25 -19.60
N TRP A 82 12.31 0.64 -18.53
CA TRP A 82 10.86 0.86 -18.50
C TRP A 82 10.47 2.34 -18.43
N ASP A 83 11.42 3.27 -18.62
CA ASP A 83 11.19 4.71 -18.48
C ASP A 83 10.59 5.12 -17.12
N ILE A 84 10.95 4.42 -16.06
CA ILE A 84 10.54 4.70 -14.68
C ILE A 84 11.60 5.56 -14.00
N ASP A 85 11.16 6.53 -13.19
CA ASP A 85 12.03 7.24 -12.26
C ASP A 85 12.30 6.35 -11.04
N PRO A 86 13.55 5.89 -10.82
CA PRO A 86 13.87 5.01 -9.70
C PRO A 86 13.67 5.68 -8.32
N GLN A 87 13.53 7.00 -8.28
CA GLN A 87 13.22 7.77 -7.09
C GLN A 87 11.72 8.03 -6.90
N LYS A 88 10.85 7.47 -7.78
CA LYS A 88 9.39 7.63 -7.73
C LYS A 88 8.67 6.29 -7.80
N ILE A 89 9.16 5.30 -7.07
CA ILE A 89 8.52 3.99 -6.93
C ILE A 89 7.75 3.96 -5.61
N SER A 90 6.43 3.88 -5.71
CA SER A 90 5.50 3.90 -4.58
C SER A 90 4.87 2.53 -4.37
N VAL A 91 4.44 2.25 -3.15
CA VAL A 91 3.58 1.11 -2.84
C VAL A 91 2.18 1.61 -2.53
N CYS A 92 1.17 0.95 -3.07
CA CYS A 92 -0.25 1.28 -2.85
C CYS A 92 -0.95 0.06 -2.28
N GLY A 93 -1.58 0.18 -1.12
CA GLY A 93 -2.23 -0.96 -0.49
C GLY A 93 -3.63 -0.67 0.03
N PHE A 94 -4.48 -1.69 -0.03
CA PHE A 94 -5.87 -1.65 0.39
C PHE A 94 -6.12 -2.63 1.54
N SER A 95 -6.74 -2.20 2.63
CA SER A 95 -7.10 -3.10 3.75
C SER A 95 -5.88 -3.87 4.28
N ALA A 96 -5.88 -5.20 4.20
CA ALA A 96 -4.72 -6.05 4.51
C ALA A 96 -3.52 -5.78 3.58
N GLY A 97 -3.75 -5.46 2.30
CA GLY A 97 -2.71 -4.98 1.39
C GLY A 97 -2.15 -3.62 1.80
N GLY A 98 -2.96 -2.79 2.46
CA GLY A 98 -2.52 -1.56 3.12
C GLY A 98 -1.57 -1.84 4.28
N HIS A 99 -1.85 -2.88 5.06
CA HIS A 99 -0.92 -3.39 6.07
C HIS A 99 0.40 -3.85 5.45
N LEU A 100 0.34 -4.59 4.34
CA LEU A 100 1.53 -5.06 3.63
C LEU A 100 2.38 -3.89 3.11
N ALA A 101 1.75 -2.90 2.48
CA ALA A 101 2.43 -1.70 1.98
C ALA A 101 3.07 -0.89 3.13
N ALA A 102 2.32 -0.67 4.22
CA ALA A 102 2.82 0.00 5.42
C ALA A 102 3.94 -0.80 6.11
N SER A 103 3.84 -2.15 6.12
CA SER A 103 4.91 -3.02 6.66
C SER A 103 6.23 -2.79 5.93
N LEU A 104 6.22 -2.71 4.60
CA LEU A 104 7.45 -2.39 3.87
C LEU A 104 7.95 -0.99 4.23
N GLY A 105 7.06 -0.01 4.32
CA GLY A 105 7.44 1.36 4.66
C GLY A 105 8.09 1.54 6.03
N VAL A 106 7.69 0.75 7.03
CA VAL A 106 8.25 0.86 8.39
C VAL A 106 9.37 -0.14 8.69
N HIS A 107 9.50 -1.19 7.89
CA HIS A 107 10.48 -2.27 8.13
C HIS A 107 11.58 -2.36 7.07
N TRP A 108 11.56 -1.58 6.00
CA TRP A 108 12.53 -1.70 4.90
C TRP A 108 13.99 -1.65 5.35
N ASP A 109 14.31 -0.90 6.43
CA ASP A 109 15.65 -0.76 6.98
C ASP A 109 15.99 -1.79 8.07
N LYS A 110 15.08 -2.71 8.39
CA LYS A 110 15.28 -3.69 9.45
C LYS A 110 16.21 -4.83 9.01
N LYS A 111 17.02 -5.26 9.96
CA LYS A 111 18.03 -6.30 9.74
C LYS A 111 17.44 -7.59 9.14
N PHE A 112 16.27 -8.03 9.61
CA PHE A 112 15.66 -9.27 9.12
C PHE A 112 15.26 -9.22 7.64
N ILE A 113 14.99 -8.04 7.06
CA ILE A 113 14.76 -7.90 5.62
C ILE A 113 16.09 -7.90 4.88
N ARG A 114 17.04 -7.06 5.30
CA ARG A 114 18.35 -6.91 4.64
C ARG A 114 19.14 -8.21 4.60
N ASP A 115 19.18 -8.95 5.72
CA ASP A 115 19.90 -10.22 5.80
C ASP A 115 19.27 -11.31 4.92
N THR A 116 17.95 -11.24 4.70
CA THR A 116 17.24 -12.26 3.89
C THR A 116 17.35 -11.99 2.39
N LEU A 117 17.35 -10.72 1.98
CA LEU A 117 17.28 -10.33 0.57
C LEU A 117 18.63 -9.91 -0.01
N GLU A 118 19.65 -9.73 0.82
CA GLU A 118 20.98 -9.23 0.43
C GLU A 118 20.94 -7.86 -0.29
N PHE A 119 19.81 -7.11 -0.13
CA PHE A 119 19.63 -5.77 -0.69
C PHE A 119 20.18 -4.72 0.27
N LYS A 120 20.71 -3.62 -0.29
CA LYS A 120 21.03 -2.42 0.51
C LYS A 120 19.75 -1.63 0.78
N ASP A 121 19.30 -0.86 -0.22
CA ASP A 121 18.12 -0.01 -0.12
C ASP A 121 17.22 -0.11 -1.38
N GLU A 122 17.51 -1.06 -2.28
CA GLU A 122 16.81 -1.22 -3.56
C GLU A 122 15.31 -1.51 -3.37
N HIS A 123 14.94 -2.10 -2.25
CA HIS A 123 13.57 -2.42 -1.87
C HIS A 123 12.84 -1.31 -1.10
N LYS A 124 13.50 -0.18 -0.82
CA LYS A 124 12.88 0.96 -0.14
C LYS A 124 11.82 1.61 -1.04
N PRO A 125 10.55 1.72 -0.63
CA PRO A 125 9.57 2.51 -1.37
C PRO A 125 9.85 4.00 -1.18
N ASN A 126 9.61 4.81 -2.21
CA ASN A 126 9.78 6.27 -2.11
C ASN A 126 8.56 6.94 -1.45
N SER A 127 7.40 6.32 -1.55
CA SER A 127 6.17 6.77 -0.86
C SER A 127 5.16 5.65 -0.71
N MET A 128 4.15 5.88 0.13
CA MET A 128 3.06 4.95 0.38
C MET A 128 1.71 5.60 0.09
N ILE A 129 0.78 4.84 -0.51
CA ILE A 129 -0.65 5.15 -0.62
C ILE A 129 -1.40 4.06 0.14
N LEU A 130 -2.12 4.44 1.18
CA LEU A 130 -2.79 3.52 2.08
C LEU A 130 -4.29 3.78 2.09
N SER A 131 -5.07 2.79 1.65
CA SER A 131 -6.53 2.87 1.52
C SER A 131 -7.18 2.01 2.60
N TYR A 132 -7.87 2.63 3.55
CA TYR A 132 -8.50 1.97 4.73
C TYR A 132 -7.65 0.83 5.30
N PRO A 133 -6.37 1.09 5.62
CA PRO A 133 -5.41 0.05 5.91
C PRO A 133 -5.65 -0.60 7.27
N VAL A 134 -5.39 -1.91 7.38
CA VAL A 134 -5.08 -2.53 8.66
C VAL A 134 -3.72 -2.00 9.10
N ILE A 135 -3.56 -1.63 10.37
CA ILE A 135 -2.32 -1.07 10.93
C ILE A 135 -1.94 -1.74 12.25
N THR A 136 -2.90 -1.81 13.19
CA THR A 136 -2.62 -2.24 14.56
C THR A 136 -3.00 -3.70 14.81
N SER A 137 -2.22 -4.36 15.65
CA SER A 137 -2.58 -5.65 16.26
C SER A 137 -3.25 -5.49 17.63
N GLY A 138 -3.45 -4.25 18.08
CA GLY A 138 -4.01 -3.90 19.39
C GLY A 138 -5.55 -3.89 19.42
N LYS A 139 -6.11 -2.97 20.20
CA LYS A 139 -7.56 -2.87 20.47
C LYS A 139 -8.43 -2.77 19.21
N TYR A 140 -7.95 -2.08 18.18
CA TYR A 140 -8.68 -1.78 16.94
C TYR A 140 -8.28 -2.69 15.77
N LYS A 141 -7.67 -3.84 16.07
CA LYS A 141 -7.22 -4.79 15.05
C LYS A 141 -8.38 -5.34 14.20
N HIS A 142 -8.10 -5.63 12.95
CA HIS A 142 -8.91 -6.54 12.15
C HIS A 142 -8.49 -7.98 12.45
N GLU A 143 -9.28 -8.68 13.26
CA GLU A 143 -8.93 -9.98 13.83
C GLU A 143 -8.43 -10.98 12.78
N GLY A 144 -9.19 -11.17 11.69
CA GLY A 144 -8.86 -12.12 10.63
C GLY A 144 -7.51 -11.82 9.97
N SER A 145 -7.23 -10.55 9.62
CA SER A 145 -5.94 -10.17 9.02
C SER A 145 -4.78 -10.45 9.96
N ILE A 146 -4.93 -10.12 11.24
CA ILE A 146 -3.84 -10.33 12.22
C ILE A 146 -3.62 -11.82 12.46
N GLN A 147 -4.66 -12.64 12.59
CA GLN A 147 -4.53 -14.09 12.71
C GLN A 147 -3.83 -14.73 11.51
N ASN A 148 -4.22 -14.32 10.29
CA ASN A 148 -3.64 -14.87 9.07
C ASN A 148 -2.15 -14.51 8.92
N ILE A 149 -1.74 -13.28 9.29
CA ILE A 149 -0.36 -12.84 9.13
C ILE A 149 0.58 -13.33 10.24
N VAL A 150 0.10 -13.46 11.49
CA VAL A 150 0.96 -13.96 12.57
C VAL A 150 1.21 -15.45 12.47
N GLY A 151 0.32 -16.19 11.79
CA GLY A 151 0.41 -17.64 11.62
C GLY A 151 0.03 -18.42 12.87
N LEU A 152 0.04 -19.74 12.72
CA LEU A 152 -0.33 -20.67 13.78
C LEU A 152 0.91 -21.18 14.51
N GLN A 153 0.66 -21.72 15.72
CA GLN A 153 1.68 -22.43 16.49
C GLN A 153 2.52 -23.40 15.64
N PRO A 154 3.78 -23.70 15.99
CA PRO A 154 4.40 -23.43 17.29
C PRO A 154 5.19 -22.12 17.40
N LYS A 155 5.35 -21.34 16.37
CA LYS A 155 6.12 -20.08 16.40
C LYS A 155 5.35 -18.95 15.70
N PRO A 156 4.31 -18.39 16.33
CA PRO A 156 3.61 -17.23 15.75
C PRO A 156 4.52 -16.02 15.67
N THR A 157 4.30 -15.16 14.69
CA THR A 157 4.96 -13.85 14.62
C THR A 157 4.60 -13.02 15.85
N PRO A 158 5.55 -12.35 16.51
CA PRO A 158 5.25 -11.44 17.59
C PRO A 158 4.28 -10.34 17.14
N LEU A 159 3.21 -10.12 17.91
CA LEU A 159 2.17 -9.13 17.58
C LEU A 159 2.73 -7.71 17.41
N ASP A 160 3.77 -7.36 18.13
CA ASP A 160 4.42 -6.05 18.00
C ASP A 160 4.95 -5.83 16.57
N LEU A 161 5.52 -6.83 15.92
CA LEU A 161 6.05 -6.71 14.55
C LEU A 161 4.98 -6.38 13.50
N VAL A 162 3.73 -6.69 13.78
CA VAL A 162 2.59 -6.42 12.90
C VAL A 162 1.70 -5.30 13.42
N SER A 163 2.14 -4.56 14.44
CA SER A 163 1.53 -3.33 14.97
C SER A 163 2.34 -2.14 14.46
N LEU A 164 2.04 -1.72 13.23
CA LEU A 164 2.93 -0.90 12.42
C LEU A 164 3.11 0.53 12.94
N GLU A 165 2.14 1.04 13.68
CA GLU A 165 2.23 2.34 14.36
C GLU A 165 3.43 2.41 15.33
N ASN A 166 3.88 1.27 15.86
CA ASN A 166 5.02 1.18 16.78
C ASN A 166 6.38 1.26 16.07
N HIS A 167 6.39 1.06 14.75
CA HIS A 167 7.62 0.95 13.95
C HIS A 167 7.90 2.15 13.05
N VAL A 168 7.03 3.17 13.07
CA VAL A 168 7.27 4.42 12.34
C VAL A 168 8.51 5.10 12.89
N SER A 169 9.42 5.47 11.99
CA SER A 169 10.69 6.13 12.30
C SER A 169 10.96 7.28 11.34
N SER A 170 12.05 8.01 11.51
CA SER A 170 12.50 9.04 10.56
C SER A 170 12.83 8.50 9.15
N ASN A 171 12.96 7.17 9.00
CA ASN A 171 13.22 6.51 7.73
C ASN A 171 11.94 6.09 6.99
N THR A 172 10.78 6.20 7.65
CA THR A 172 9.48 5.87 7.04
C THR A 172 9.18 6.81 5.88
N PRO A 173 8.77 6.31 4.70
CA PRO A 173 8.45 7.15 3.55
C PRO A 173 7.25 8.07 3.79
N ARG A 174 7.18 9.17 3.04
CA ARG A 174 5.99 10.02 2.99
C ARG A 174 4.75 9.20 2.63
N THR A 175 3.60 9.58 3.16
CA THR A 175 2.40 8.74 3.12
C THR A 175 1.16 9.53 2.71
N PHE A 176 0.42 9.03 1.71
CA PHE A 176 -0.97 9.39 1.46
C PHE A 176 -1.86 8.31 2.09
N ILE A 177 -2.83 8.70 2.90
CA ILE A 177 -3.70 7.74 3.60
C ILE A 177 -5.15 8.24 3.62
N TRP A 178 -6.10 7.32 3.44
CA TRP A 178 -7.51 7.66 3.55
C TRP A 178 -8.34 6.54 4.17
N HIS A 179 -9.49 6.90 4.76
CA HIS A 179 -10.39 5.99 5.45
C HIS A 179 -11.83 6.54 5.48
N CYS A 180 -12.81 5.69 5.81
CA CYS A 180 -14.16 6.11 6.15
C CYS A 180 -14.44 5.95 7.65
N CYS A 181 -15.14 6.94 8.26
CA CYS A 181 -15.44 6.90 9.70
C CYS A 181 -16.38 5.75 10.08
N ASP A 182 -17.24 5.34 9.16
CA ASP A 182 -18.24 4.28 9.36
C ASP A 182 -17.74 2.89 8.93
N ASP A 183 -16.42 2.71 8.80
CA ASP A 183 -15.82 1.41 8.52
C ASP A 183 -15.96 0.47 9.74
N ASN A 184 -16.86 -0.51 9.61
CA ASN A 184 -17.16 -1.49 10.66
C ASN A 184 -16.30 -2.77 10.54
N VAL A 185 -15.39 -2.86 9.57
CA VAL A 185 -14.50 -4.01 9.34
C VAL A 185 -13.10 -3.70 9.83
N VAL A 186 -12.53 -2.59 9.36
CA VAL A 186 -11.27 -2.04 9.83
C VAL A 186 -11.55 -0.67 10.46
N PRO A 187 -11.58 -0.56 11.80
CA PRO A 187 -11.89 0.71 12.46
C PRO A 187 -10.96 1.84 12.02
N VAL A 188 -11.51 3.05 11.81
CA VAL A 188 -10.76 4.24 11.38
C VAL A 188 -9.59 4.58 12.29
N GLU A 189 -9.62 4.11 13.53
CA GLU A 189 -8.54 4.24 14.50
C GLU A 189 -7.22 3.64 14.00
N ASN A 190 -7.24 2.67 13.08
CA ASN A 190 -6.03 2.19 12.41
C ASN A 190 -5.30 3.34 11.71
N THR A 191 -6.04 4.12 10.91
CA THR A 191 -5.49 5.31 10.26
C THR A 191 -5.06 6.37 11.27
N ILE A 192 -5.86 6.64 12.30
CA ILE A 192 -5.56 7.64 13.33
C ILE A 192 -4.27 7.31 14.07
N LEU A 193 -4.07 6.06 14.49
CA LEU A 193 -2.86 5.60 15.15
C LEU A 193 -1.63 5.78 14.26
N PHE A 194 -1.76 5.45 12.97
CA PHE A 194 -0.65 5.57 12.04
C PHE A 194 -0.26 7.03 11.76
N ILE A 195 -1.22 7.92 11.51
CA ILE A 195 -0.92 9.35 11.29
C ILE A 195 -0.37 10.02 12.55
N GLN A 196 -0.79 9.62 13.75
CA GLN A 196 -0.18 10.08 14.99
C GLN A 196 1.29 9.68 15.07
N ALA A 197 1.62 8.43 14.71
CA ALA A 197 3.00 7.96 14.67
C ALA A 197 3.83 8.67 13.59
N LEU A 198 3.28 8.90 12.39
CA LEU A 198 3.92 9.70 11.33
C LEU A 198 4.20 11.12 11.81
N SER A 199 3.21 11.79 12.39
CA SER A 199 3.34 13.15 12.94
C SER A 199 4.42 13.25 14.02
N LYS A 200 4.43 12.30 14.97
CA LYS A 200 5.44 12.22 16.03
C LYS A 200 6.86 12.11 15.48
N ASN A 201 7.03 11.39 14.37
CA ASN A 201 8.32 11.19 13.71
C ASN A 201 8.61 12.23 12.61
N LYS A 202 7.78 13.25 12.46
CA LYS A 202 7.92 14.35 11.47
C LYS A 202 7.94 13.86 10.02
N ILE A 203 7.23 12.75 9.75
CA ILE A 203 7.07 12.25 8.40
C ILE A 203 5.95 13.02 7.70
N SER A 204 6.20 13.46 6.47
CA SER A 204 5.18 14.13 5.65
C SER A 204 4.05 13.17 5.30
N PHE A 205 2.81 13.59 5.50
CA PHE A 205 1.64 12.83 5.09
C PHE A 205 0.48 13.73 4.65
N GLU A 206 -0.37 13.17 3.80
CA GLU A 206 -1.70 13.70 3.49
C GLU A 206 -2.75 12.68 3.94
N CYS A 207 -3.79 13.12 4.64
CA CYS A 207 -4.83 12.25 5.17
C CYS A 207 -6.22 12.76 4.80
N SER A 208 -7.07 11.87 4.29
CA SER A 208 -8.49 12.13 4.05
C SER A 208 -9.36 11.15 4.84
N ILE A 209 -10.20 11.66 5.73
CA ILE A 209 -11.18 10.84 6.44
C ILE A 209 -12.58 11.26 5.99
N TYR A 210 -13.29 10.32 5.36
CA TYR A 210 -14.64 10.52 4.83
C TYR A 210 -15.68 10.07 5.87
N PRO A 211 -16.82 10.78 6.00
CA PRO A 211 -17.82 10.40 7.01
C PRO A 211 -18.48 9.05 6.72
N HIS A 212 -18.69 8.72 5.44
CA HIS A 212 -19.42 7.52 5.01
C HIS A 212 -18.75 6.85 3.83
N GLY A 213 -18.84 5.50 3.76
CA GLY A 213 -18.35 4.68 2.65
C GLY A 213 -18.12 3.22 3.08
N GLY A 214 -17.92 2.97 4.37
CA GLY A 214 -17.63 1.62 4.86
C GLY A 214 -16.27 1.11 4.44
N HIS A 215 -16.15 -0.21 4.32
CA HIS A 215 -14.90 -0.91 4.00
C HIS A 215 -14.85 -1.47 2.58
N GLY A 216 -13.64 -1.57 2.02
CA GLY A 216 -13.39 -2.30 0.77
C GLY A 216 -14.07 -1.68 -0.45
N ILE A 217 -14.13 -0.37 -0.54
CA ILE A 217 -14.83 0.34 -1.62
C ILE A 217 -13.94 0.67 -2.83
N SER A 218 -12.67 0.31 -2.80
CA SER A 218 -11.71 0.41 -3.93
C SER A 218 -11.68 1.83 -4.55
N LEU A 219 -11.97 1.97 -5.85
CA LEU A 219 -12.07 3.27 -6.53
C LEU A 219 -13.34 4.05 -6.19
N CYS A 220 -14.28 3.45 -5.47
CA CYS A 220 -15.56 4.05 -5.05
C CYS A 220 -16.46 4.47 -6.23
N ASP A 221 -16.25 3.91 -7.41
CA ASP A 221 -16.97 4.20 -8.64
C ASP A 221 -17.55 2.93 -9.29
N ASP A 222 -18.25 3.08 -10.39
CA ASP A 222 -18.92 1.99 -11.11
C ASP A 222 -17.95 0.94 -11.68
N THR A 223 -16.68 1.27 -11.86
CA THR A 223 -15.68 0.32 -12.38
C THR A 223 -15.29 -0.75 -11.37
N THR A 224 -15.43 -0.45 -10.06
CA THR A 224 -15.06 -1.38 -8.99
C THR A 224 -16.19 -1.74 -8.04
N SER A 225 -17.36 -1.11 -8.16
CA SER A 225 -18.51 -1.37 -7.29
C SER A 225 -19.27 -2.62 -7.74
N SER A 226 -19.38 -3.61 -6.86
CA SER A 226 -20.22 -4.81 -7.06
C SER A 226 -21.63 -4.65 -6.47
N LYS A 227 -21.86 -3.60 -5.69
CA LYS A 227 -23.13 -3.25 -5.06
C LYS A 227 -23.23 -1.73 -4.83
N PRO A 228 -24.46 -1.16 -4.80
CA PRO A 228 -24.64 0.29 -4.68
C PRO A 228 -23.92 0.94 -3.49
N SER A 229 -23.80 0.24 -2.36
CA SER A 229 -23.13 0.77 -1.18
C SER A 229 -21.60 0.99 -1.35
N GLN A 230 -21.00 0.50 -2.42
CA GLN A 230 -19.58 0.70 -2.74
C GLN A 230 -19.35 1.87 -3.68
N TYR A 231 -20.42 2.45 -4.23
CA TYR A 231 -20.34 3.67 -5.01
C TYR A 231 -20.42 4.87 -4.08
N ASN A 232 -19.41 5.74 -4.10
CA ASN A 232 -19.38 6.95 -3.30
C ASN A 232 -18.55 8.02 -4.01
N GLU A 233 -19.22 8.95 -4.66
CA GLU A 233 -18.61 10.01 -5.45
C GLU A 233 -17.63 10.86 -4.62
N LYS A 234 -17.96 11.14 -3.35
CA LYS A 234 -17.08 11.91 -2.48
C LYS A 234 -15.79 11.14 -2.16
N CYS A 235 -15.91 9.84 -1.86
CA CYS A 235 -14.74 9.00 -1.60
C CYS A 235 -13.90 8.79 -2.85
N SER A 236 -14.49 8.69 -4.05
CA SER A 236 -13.74 8.46 -5.30
C SER A 236 -12.68 9.53 -5.59
N GLN A 237 -12.80 10.70 -4.98
CA GLN A 237 -11.81 11.79 -5.08
C GLN A 237 -10.45 11.39 -4.48
N TRP A 238 -10.39 10.36 -3.63
CA TRP A 238 -9.13 9.90 -3.06
C TRP A 238 -8.09 9.60 -4.15
N PHE A 239 -8.53 8.98 -5.25
CA PHE A 239 -7.63 8.57 -6.33
C PHE A 239 -6.98 9.77 -7.02
N ILE A 240 -7.77 10.77 -7.39
CA ILE A 240 -7.24 12.00 -8.04
C ILE A 240 -6.33 12.76 -7.09
N ASN A 241 -6.67 12.81 -5.80
CA ASN A 241 -5.84 13.45 -4.78
C ASN A 241 -4.52 12.70 -4.60
N ALA A 242 -4.55 11.37 -4.54
CA ALA A 242 -3.34 10.55 -4.47
C ALA A 242 -2.42 10.75 -5.68
N VAL A 243 -2.99 10.81 -6.90
CA VAL A 243 -2.21 11.06 -8.13
C VAL A 243 -1.57 12.45 -8.13
N LYS A 244 -2.30 13.48 -7.69
CA LYS A 244 -1.75 14.85 -7.55
C LYS A 244 -0.63 14.87 -6.52
N TRP A 245 -0.83 14.20 -5.38
CA TRP A 245 0.15 14.09 -4.32
C TRP A 245 1.41 13.33 -4.78
N LEU A 246 1.28 12.21 -5.52
CA LEU A 246 2.42 11.49 -6.08
C LEU A 246 3.28 12.35 -7.02
N LYS A 247 2.63 13.22 -7.80
CA LYS A 247 3.29 14.10 -8.78
C LYS A 247 3.83 15.39 -8.15
N SER A 248 3.47 15.70 -6.91
CA SER A 248 4.01 16.86 -6.21
C SER A 248 5.46 16.61 -5.78
N PRO A 249 6.33 17.63 -5.85
CA PRO A 249 7.70 17.49 -5.36
C PRO A 249 7.71 17.21 -3.85
N ASP A 250 8.68 16.43 -3.40
CA ASP A 250 8.99 16.30 -1.98
C ASP A 250 9.40 17.68 -1.46
N LYS A 251 8.67 18.20 -0.45
CA LYS A 251 9.01 19.44 0.24
C LYS A 251 9.88 19.13 1.44
#